data_bdf52ad4676822466798975f022ddfcf
#
_entry.id   bdf52ad4676822466798975f022ddfcf
#
_cell.length_a   1.000
_cell.length_b   1.000
_cell.length_c   1.000
_cell.angle_alpha   90.00
_cell.angle_beta   90.00
_cell.angle_gamma   90.00
#
_symmetry.space_group_name_H-M   'P 1'
#
loop_
_entity.id
_entity.type
_entity.pdbx_description
1 polymer ?
#
loop_
_entity_poly.entity_id
_entity_poly.type
_entity_poly.pdbx_seq_one_letter_code
_entity_poly.pdbx_strand_id
1 'polypeptide(L)'
;MKRFGKVLIVAALAMVSYSAKAELEPQWEKGTAVLNAGAGIDPFGATVSFDYVVVDQWWKGHFTVGGEFDFSVPYKKETAYCITPRATYGLNITPEFEVHLTATTGVGIRSWKYWDGSKDVKTSDTYVVWGGYAGCRYFFMDNLAVFAEVGGAWLFPALRAGISFKF
;
A
#
# COMPACT_ATOMS: atom_id res chain seq x y z
N MET A 1 -12.56 -0.37 -13.76
CA MET A 1 -12.20 0.85 -13.03
C MET A 1 -13.36 1.50 -12.23
N LYS A 2 -14.60 1.67 -12.77
CA LYS A 2 -15.71 2.31 -12.01
C LYS A 2 -16.18 1.58 -10.73
N ARG A 3 -15.93 0.27 -10.58
CA ARG A 3 -16.36 -0.51 -9.40
C ARG A 3 -15.39 -0.39 -8.22
N PHE A 4 -14.09 -0.25 -8.45
CA PHE A 4 -13.08 -0.11 -7.39
C PHE A 4 -13.20 1.21 -6.62
N GLY A 5 -13.47 2.33 -7.31
CA GLY A 5 -13.71 3.61 -6.65
C GLY A 5 -14.88 3.59 -5.65
N LYS A 6 -15.92 2.79 -5.94
CA LYS A 6 -17.06 2.65 -5.01
C LYS A 6 -16.71 1.84 -3.77
N VAL A 7 -15.88 0.81 -3.90
CA VAL A 7 -15.42 0.00 -2.75
C VAL A 7 -14.52 0.83 -1.83
N LEU A 8 -13.62 1.63 -2.39
CA LEU A 8 -12.76 2.55 -1.63
C LEU A 8 -13.58 3.60 -0.84
N ILE A 9 -14.61 4.16 -1.46
CA ILE A 9 -15.50 5.14 -0.81
C ILE A 9 -16.30 4.49 0.31
N VAL A 10 -16.83 3.28 0.10
CA VAL A 10 -17.58 2.54 1.12
C VAL A 10 -16.68 2.14 2.29
N ALA A 11 -15.45 1.70 2.03
CA ALA A 11 -14.47 1.39 3.06
C ALA A 11 -14.09 2.64 3.87
N ALA A 12 -13.84 3.78 3.20
CA ALA A 12 -13.56 5.05 3.87
C ALA A 12 -14.73 5.54 4.73
N LEU A 13 -15.97 5.44 4.23
CA LEU A 13 -17.17 5.79 4.98
C LEU A 13 -17.42 4.87 6.18
N ALA A 14 -17.16 3.56 6.04
CA ALA A 14 -17.25 2.60 7.13
C ALA A 14 -16.21 2.90 8.23
N MET A 15 -14.97 3.26 7.87
CA MET A 15 -13.94 3.68 8.83
C MET A 15 -14.37 4.93 9.61
N VAL A 16 -14.88 5.95 8.93
CA VAL A 16 -15.36 7.19 9.59
C VAL A 16 -16.52 6.90 10.55
N SER A 17 -17.43 6.01 10.18
CA SER A 17 -18.60 5.66 11.01
C SER A 17 -18.21 4.85 12.24
N TYR A 18 -17.19 4.00 12.15
CA TYR A 18 -16.71 3.17 13.25
C TYR A 18 -15.87 3.98 14.25
N SER A 19 -15.03 4.90 13.76
CA SER A 19 -14.21 5.76 14.60
C SER A 19 -15.02 6.68 15.54
N ALA A 20 -16.29 6.92 15.23
CA ALA A 20 -17.17 7.72 16.09
C ALA A 20 -17.59 7.01 17.39
N LYS A 21 -17.41 5.69 17.52
CA LYS A 21 -17.89 4.89 18.66
C LYS A 21 -16.79 4.20 19.48
N ALA A 22 -15.56 4.12 18.97
CA ALA A 22 -14.47 3.43 19.66
C ALA A 22 -13.61 4.39 20.46
N GLU A 23 -13.31 4.05 21.70
CA GLU A 23 -12.22 4.64 22.47
C GLU A 23 -10.94 3.96 21.96
N LEU A 24 -10.25 4.65 21.02
CA LEU A 24 -9.10 4.08 20.31
C LEU A 24 -7.84 4.35 21.14
N GLU A 25 -7.21 3.31 21.64
CA GLU A 25 -5.90 3.44 22.30
C GLU A 25 -4.80 3.63 21.23
N PRO A 26 -3.93 4.64 21.40
CA PRO A 26 -2.82 4.86 20.50
C PRO A 26 -1.78 3.75 20.65
N GLN A 27 -1.66 2.88 19.65
CA GLN A 27 -0.61 1.86 19.57
C GLN A 27 0.70 2.37 18.97
N TRP A 28 0.64 3.55 18.40
CA TRP A 28 1.71 4.12 17.61
C TRP A 28 2.25 5.36 18.31
N GLU A 29 3.49 5.26 18.75
CA GLU A 29 4.22 6.41 19.26
C GLU A 29 4.96 7.10 18.12
N LYS A 30 5.08 8.42 18.20
CA LYS A 30 5.92 9.17 17.28
C LYS A 30 7.34 8.63 17.29
N GLY A 31 7.87 8.32 16.12
CA GLY A 31 9.18 7.71 15.97
C GLY A 31 9.14 6.21 15.70
N THR A 32 8.00 5.55 15.90
CA THR A 32 7.83 4.15 15.51
C THR A 32 8.00 3.99 13.99
N ALA A 33 8.71 2.95 13.61
CA ALA A 33 8.91 2.59 12.20
C ALA A 33 8.29 1.23 11.89
N VAL A 34 7.82 1.06 10.66
CA VAL A 34 7.24 -0.20 10.17
C VAL A 34 7.81 -0.54 8.82
N LEU A 35 8.30 -1.77 8.69
CA LEU A 35 8.68 -2.38 7.42
C LEU A 35 7.58 -3.34 7.00
N ASN A 36 7.07 -3.18 5.79
CA ASN A 36 6.09 -4.08 5.20
C ASN A 36 6.70 -4.81 4.01
N ALA A 37 6.43 -6.10 3.89
CA ALA A 37 6.80 -6.91 2.74
C ALA A 37 5.63 -7.80 2.35
N GLY A 38 5.25 -7.79 1.06
CA GLY A 38 4.08 -8.50 0.60
C GLY A 38 4.11 -8.86 -0.88
N ALA A 39 3.10 -9.59 -1.27
CA ALA A 39 2.81 -9.92 -2.66
C ALA A 39 1.35 -9.56 -2.99
N GLY A 40 1.07 -9.38 -4.26
CA GLY A 40 -0.25 -9.01 -4.69
C GLY A 40 -0.63 -9.58 -6.06
N ILE A 41 -1.88 -9.38 -6.39
CA ILE A 41 -2.50 -9.84 -7.62
C ILE A 41 -3.23 -8.69 -8.33
N ASP A 42 -3.42 -8.88 -9.62
CA ASP A 42 -4.09 -7.95 -10.55
C ASP A 42 -3.39 -6.58 -10.66
N PRO A 43 -2.18 -6.58 -11.23
CA PRO A 43 -1.35 -7.70 -11.71
C PRO A 43 -0.58 -8.41 -10.58
N PHE A 44 0.01 -9.58 -10.88
CA PHE A 44 0.92 -10.25 -9.94
C PHE A 44 2.16 -9.40 -9.68
N GLY A 45 2.54 -9.26 -8.40
CA GLY A 45 3.67 -8.44 -8.01
C GLY A 45 4.09 -8.63 -6.56
N ALA A 46 5.13 -7.90 -6.19
CA ALA A 46 5.64 -7.83 -4.83
C ALA A 46 5.84 -6.38 -4.41
N THR A 47 5.70 -6.10 -3.13
CA THR A 47 5.86 -4.78 -2.53
C THR A 47 6.74 -4.84 -1.30
N VAL A 48 7.57 -3.83 -1.13
CA VAL A 48 8.28 -3.56 0.13
C VAL A 48 8.09 -2.08 0.44
N SER A 49 7.66 -1.77 1.65
CA SER A 49 7.51 -0.37 2.08
C SER A 49 8.00 -0.16 3.49
N PHE A 50 8.42 1.07 3.74
CA PHE A 50 8.84 1.55 5.04
C PHE A 50 7.98 2.74 5.41
N ASP A 51 7.39 2.73 6.60
CA ASP A 51 6.55 3.78 7.15
C ASP A 51 7.14 4.27 8.49
N TYR A 52 7.16 5.58 8.70
CA TYR A 52 7.63 6.22 9.92
C TYR A 52 6.52 7.10 10.50
N VAL A 53 6.19 6.92 11.79
CA VAL A 53 5.14 7.68 12.47
C VAL A 53 5.63 9.09 12.75
N VAL A 54 5.05 10.06 12.07
CA VAL A 54 5.37 11.49 12.23
C VAL A 54 4.39 12.20 13.17
N VAL A 55 3.16 11.69 13.26
CA VAL A 55 2.12 12.16 14.20
C VAL A 55 1.41 10.93 14.77
N ASP A 56 1.46 10.78 16.07
CA ASP A 56 0.90 9.66 16.82
C ASP A 56 -0.57 9.86 17.22
N GLN A 57 -1.00 11.10 17.34
CA GLN A 57 -2.36 11.47 17.71
C GLN A 57 -2.90 12.58 16.80
N TRP A 58 -3.44 12.20 15.65
CA TRP A 58 -4.20 13.09 14.79
C TRP A 58 -5.64 12.61 14.67
N TRP A 59 -6.57 13.36 15.27
CA TRP A 59 -7.94 12.95 15.55
C TRP A 59 -7.94 11.70 16.47
N LYS A 60 -8.22 10.53 15.92
CA LYS A 60 -8.24 9.24 16.64
C LYS A 60 -7.23 8.25 16.04
N GLY A 61 -6.32 8.72 15.22
CA GLY A 61 -5.37 7.90 14.50
C GLY A 61 -3.98 8.46 14.49
N HIS A 62 -3.12 7.82 13.75
CA HIS A 62 -1.74 8.21 13.52
C HIS A 62 -1.50 8.49 12.05
N PHE A 63 -0.46 9.28 11.77
CA PHE A 63 -0.04 9.60 10.42
C PHE A 63 1.41 9.17 10.22
N THR A 64 1.64 8.42 9.14
CA THR A 64 2.98 7.97 8.76
C THR A 64 3.37 8.53 7.41
N VAL A 65 4.67 8.71 7.23
CA VAL A 65 5.30 8.98 5.94
C VAL A 65 6.37 7.96 5.67
N GLY A 66 6.60 7.63 4.42
CA GLY A 66 7.59 6.61 4.09
C GLY A 66 7.84 6.48 2.60
N GLY A 67 8.37 5.34 2.23
CA GLY A 67 8.67 4.98 0.86
C GLY A 67 8.22 3.55 0.54
N GLU A 68 7.94 3.33 -0.73
CA GLU A 68 7.48 2.04 -1.24
C GLU A 68 8.23 1.71 -2.53
N PHE A 69 8.62 0.46 -2.64
CA PHE A 69 9.12 -0.14 -3.86
C PHE A 69 8.17 -1.26 -4.27
N ASP A 70 7.65 -1.18 -5.48
CA ASP A 70 6.82 -2.22 -6.07
C ASP A 70 7.46 -2.79 -7.32
N PHE A 71 7.28 -4.09 -7.47
CA PHE A 71 7.58 -4.85 -8.68
C PHE A 71 6.31 -5.56 -9.14
N SER A 72 6.04 -5.56 -10.44
CA SER A 72 4.90 -6.28 -10.99
C SER A 72 5.17 -6.86 -12.38
N VAL A 73 4.36 -7.84 -12.75
CA VAL A 73 4.33 -8.47 -14.08
C VAL A 73 2.92 -8.28 -14.65
N PRO A 74 2.62 -7.11 -15.25
CA PRO A 74 1.28 -6.78 -15.72
C PRO A 74 0.79 -7.71 -16.83
N TYR A 75 1.66 -8.07 -17.76
CA TYR A 75 1.35 -8.94 -18.90
C TYR A 75 2.54 -9.84 -19.24
N LYS A 76 2.29 -10.86 -20.10
CA LYS A 76 3.38 -11.71 -20.63
C LYS A 76 4.45 -10.85 -21.31
N LYS A 77 5.72 -11.07 -20.94
CA LYS A 77 6.89 -10.32 -21.42
C LYS A 77 6.95 -8.84 -20.97
N GLU A 78 6.15 -8.43 -19.99
CA GLU A 78 6.20 -7.11 -19.37
C GLU A 78 6.64 -7.20 -17.92
N THR A 79 7.43 -6.22 -17.48
CA THR A 79 7.78 -6.00 -16.08
C THR A 79 7.65 -4.52 -15.78
N ALA A 80 7.16 -4.20 -14.60
CA ALA A 80 7.11 -2.84 -14.10
C ALA A 80 7.66 -2.77 -12.68
N TYR A 81 8.34 -1.68 -12.36
CA TYR A 81 8.79 -1.38 -11.01
C TYR A 81 8.68 0.12 -10.76
N CYS A 82 8.44 0.48 -9.52
CA CYS A 82 8.40 1.88 -9.10
C CYS A 82 9.03 2.11 -7.74
N ILE A 83 9.37 3.36 -7.51
CA ILE A 83 9.74 3.91 -6.21
C ILE A 83 8.81 5.09 -5.96
N THR A 84 8.09 5.02 -4.85
CA THR A 84 7.11 6.04 -4.50
C THR A 84 7.25 6.45 -3.02
N PRO A 85 7.33 7.73 -2.70
CA PRO A 85 6.92 8.21 -1.39
C PRO A 85 5.46 7.84 -1.12
N ARG A 86 5.17 7.50 0.14
CA ARG A 86 3.83 7.16 0.60
C ARG A 86 3.48 7.89 1.88
N ALA A 87 2.20 8.14 2.06
CA ALA A 87 1.64 8.71 3.27
C ALA A 87 0.44 7.87 3.68
N THR A 88 0.40 7.47 4.95
CA THR A 88 -0.66 6.59 5.47
C THR A 88 -1.30 7.21 6.70
N TYR A 89 -2.62 7.20 6.73
CA TYR A 89 -3.42 7.50 7.91
C TYR A 89 -4.02 6.21 8.44
N GLY A 90 -3.66 5.85 9.69
CA GLY A 90 -4.11 4.64 10.36
C GLY A 90 -4.98 4.93 11.57
N LEU A 91 -5.94 4.04 11.79
CA LEU A 91 -6.84 4.03 12.94
C LEU A 91 -6.77 2.67 13.61
N ASN A 92 -6.42 2.62 14.88
CA ASN A 92 -6.50 1.40 15.68
C ASN A 92 -7.95 1.19 16.12
N ILE A 93 -8.53 0.09 15.73
CA ILE A 93 -9.88 -0.32 16.14
C ILE A 93 -9.82 -1.07 17.47
N THR A 94 -8.77 -1.90 17.62
CA THR A 94 -8.35 -2.55 18.87
C THR A 94 -6.84 -2.43 19.00
N PRO A 95 -6.25 -2.78 20.15
CA PRO A 95 -4.80 -2.83 20.28
C PRO A 95 -4.11 -3.67 19.19
N GLU A 96 -4.72 -4.72 18.70
CA GLU A 96 -4.14 -5.62 17.70
C GLU A 96 -4.56 -5.29 16.26
N PHE A 97 -5.67 -4.52 16.07
CA PHE A 97 -6.26 -4.34 14.75
C PHE A 97 -6.30 -2.88 14.34
N GLU A 98 -5.62 -2.60 13.24
CA GLU A 98 -5.55 -1.29 12.58
C GLU A 98 -6.27 -1.34 11.22
N VAL A 99 -6.94 -0.26 10.87
CA VAL A 99 -7.36 0.02 9.49
C VAL A 99 -6.66 1.28 9.01
N HIS A 100 -6.32 1.33 7.72
CA HIS A 100 -5.55 2.46 7.19
C HIS A 100 -5.92 2.83 5.76
N LEU A 101 -5.60 4.08 5.43
CA LEU A 101 -5.66 4.64 4.09
C LEU A 101 -4.28 5.14 3.71
N THR A 102 -3.79 4.71 2.55
CA THR A 102 -2.48 5.09 2.01
C THR A 102 -2.66 5.83 0.69
N ALA A 103 -1.93 6.91 0.54
CA ALA A 103 -1.73 7.59 -0.74
C ALA A 103 -0.26 7.45 -1.15
N THR A 104 -0.01 7.22 -2.44
CA THR A 104 1.33 7.06 -2.99
C THR A 104 1.47 7.79 -4.32
N THR A 105 2.64 8.34 -4.59
CA THR A 105 2.97 8.97 -5.87
C THR A 105 4.47 8.88 -6.11
N GLY A 106 4.91 8.75 -7.35
CA GLY A 106 6.35 8.68 -7.64
C GLY A 106 6.65 8.36 -9.09
N VAL A 107 7.71 7.60 -9.32
CA VAL A 107 8.22 7.27 -10.64
C VAL A 107 8.26 5.77 -10.83
N GLY A 108 7.74 5.32 -11.97
CA GLY A 108 7.78 3.93 -12.40
C GLY A 108 8.46 3.75 -13.74
N ILE A 109 8.99 2.56 -13.93
CA ILE A 109 9.59 2.12 -15.19
C ILE A 109 8.87 0.85 -15.62
N ARG A 110 8.35 0.85 -16.82
CA ARG A 110 7.75 -0.30 -17.47
C ARG A 110 8.68 -0.77 -18.58
N SER A 111 8.96 -2.05 -18.64
CA SER A 111 9.77 -2.66 -19.68
C SER A 111 8.99 -3.78 -20.35
N TRP A 112 9.04 -3.85 -21.68
CA TRP A 112 8.41 -4.92 -22.45
C TRP A 112 9.26 -5.34 -23.64
N LYS A 113 8.98 -6.53 -24.14
CA LYS A 113 9.64 -7.07 -25.33
C LYS A 113 8.62 -7.24 -26.43
N TYR A 114 8.96 -6.82 -27.63
CA TYR A 114 8.20 -7.07 -28.84
C TYR A 114 9.10 -7.67 -29.94
N TRP A 115 8.48 -8.38 -30.86
CA TRP A 115 9.15 -8.98 -32.01
C TRP A 115 9.14 -7.98 -33.18
N ASP A 116 10.31 -7.62 -33.72
CA ASP A 116 10.43 -6.66 -34.83
C ASP A 116 10.46 -7.32 -36.22
N GLY A 117 10.21 -8.62 -36.29
CA GLY A 117 10.29 -9.42 -37.52
C GLY A 117 11.59 -10.21 -37.65
N SER A 118 12.63 -9.90 -36.87
CA SER A 118 13.93 -10.58 -36.90
C SER A 118 14.45 -10.96 -35.51
N LYS A 119 14.15 -10.17 -34.49
CA LYS A 119 14.61 -10.38 -33.11
C LYS A 119 13.65 -9.80 -32.07
N ASP A 120 13.74 -10.28 -30.83
CA ASP A 120 13.10 -9.66 -29.69
C ASP A 120 13.78 -8.32 -29.35
N VAL A 121 13.05 -7.22 -29.43
CA VAL A 121 13.52 -5.89 -29.03
C VAL A 121 12.93 -5.57 -27.66
N LYS A 122 13.80 -5.17 -26.71
CA LYS A 122 13.40 -4.68 -25.39
C LYS A 122 13.26 -3.16 -25.44
N THR A 123 12.13 -2.67 -24.97
CA THR A 123 11.85 -1.23 -24.81
C THR A 123 11.44 -0.96 -23.37
N SER A 124 11.66 0.26 -22.90
CA SER A 124 11.23 0.70 -21.58
C SER A 124 10.82 2.16 -21.60
N ASP A 125 9.76 2.48 -20.86
CA ASP A 125 9.25 3.82 -20.64
C ASP A 125 9.23 4.16 -19.15
N THR A 126 9.46 5.43 -18.85
CA THR A 126 9.34 6.00 -17.52
C THR A 126 8.04 6.80 -17.44
N TYR A 127 7.32 6.68 -16.34
CA TYR A 127 6.02 7.33 -16.15
C TYR A 127 5.81 7.74 -14.69
N VAL A 128 4.90 8.69 -14.47
CA VAL A 128 4.46 9.07 -13.13
C VAL A 128 3.46 8.04 -12.62
N VAL A 129 3.69 7.54 -11.41
CA VAL A 129 2.79 6.64 -10.68
C VAL A 129 2.06 7.45 -9.61
N TRP A 130 0.79 7.23 -9.48
CA TRP A 130 -0.01 7.70 -8.35
C TRP A 130 -1.10 6.69 -8.03
N GLY A 131 -1.44 6.57 -6.78
CA GLY A 131 -2.43 5.60 -6.35
C GLY A 131 -2.81 5.74 -4.89
N GLY A 132 -3.65 4.84 -4.44
CA GLY A 132 -4.07 4.76 -3.07
C GLY A 132 -4.58 3.37 -2.70
N TYR A 133 -4.43 3.04 -1.44
CA TYR A 133 -4.86 1.76 -0.87
C TYR A 133 -5.67 2.00 0.39
N ALA A 134 -6.70 1.18 0.57
CA ALA A 134 -7.37 0.98 1.85
C ALA A 134 -6.95 -0.39 2.37
N GLY A 135 -6.59 -0.49 3.64
CA GLY A 135 -6.09 -1.73 4.18
C GLY A 135 -6.38 -1.92 5.65
N CYS A 136 -5.98 -3.08 6.11
CA CYS A 136 -5.97 -3.42 7.52
C CYS A 136 -4.68 -4.14 7.88
N ARG A 137 -4.35 -4.09 9.17
CA ARG A 137 -3.20 -4.76 9.77
C ARG A 137 -3.65 -5.41 11.06
N TYR A 138 -3.24 -6.66 11.27
CA TYR A 138 -3.50 -7.40 12.50
C TYR A 138 -2.19 -7.85 13.13
N PHE A 139 -1.90 -7.30 14.31
CA PHE A 139 -0.74 -7.64 15.12
C PHE A 139 -1.04 -8.92 15.93
N PHE A 140 -0.30 -9.97 15.64
CA PHE A 140 -0.36 -11.22 16.41
C PHE A 140 0.82 -11.35 17.39
N MET A 141 1.77 -10.40 17.34
CA MET A 141 2.82 -10.12 18.30
C MET A 141 2.99 -8.60 18.39
N ASP A 142 3.63 -8.10 19.44
CA ASP A 142 3.83 -6.66 19.67
C ASP A 142 4.51 -5.93 18.51
N ASN A 143 5.34 -6.65 17.76
CA ASN A 143 6.14 -6.12 16.66
C ASN A 143 5.88 -6.79 15.30
N LEU A 144 5.00 -7.79 15.23
CA LEU A 144 4.75 -8.53 14.00
C LEU A 144 3.27 -8.60 13.67
N ALA A 145 2.94 -8.23 12.44
CA ALA A 145 1.57 -8.22 11.95
C ALA A 145 1.46 -8.84 10.56
N VAL A 146 0.25 -9.23 10.19
CA VAL A 146 -0.15 -9.45 8.81
C VAL A 146 -0.92 -8.23 8.33
N PHE A 147 -0.80 -7.90 7.06
CA PHE A 147 -1.57 -6.82 6.44
C PHE A 147 -2.24 -7.29 5.17
N ALA A 148 -3.34 -6.63 4.83
CA ALA A 148 -4.01 -6.75 3.54
C ALA A 148 -4.47 -5.36 3.08
N GLU A 149 -4.27 -5.06 1.82
CA GLU A 149 -4.61 -3.77 1.21
C GLU A 149 -5.31 -4.00 -0.13
N VAL A 150 -6.31 -3.16 -0.40
CA VAL A 150 -7.03 -3.09 -1.67
C VAL A 150 -7.01 -1.67 -2.19
N GLY A 151 -6.78 -1.52 -3.47
CA GLY A 151 -6.67 -0.21 -4.10
C GLY A 151 -5.93 -0.30 -5.41
N GLY A 152 -4.88 0.47 -5.54
CA GLY A 152 -3.90 0.30 -6.60
C GLY A 152 -3.40 1.59 -7.18
N ALA A 153 -2.31 1.43 -7.87
CA ALA A 153 -1.75 2.36 -8.81
C ALA A 153 -1.67 1.68 -10.17
N TRP A 154 -1.56 2.45 -11.24
CA TRP A 154 -1.48 1.87 -12.58
C TRP A 154 -0.30 0.90 -12.70
N LEU A 155 -0.56 -0.31 -13.21
CA LEU A 155 0.39 -1.43 -13.37
C LEU A 155 0.87 -2.11 -12.07
N PHE A 156 0.31 -1.77 -10.92
CA PHE A 156 0.67 -2.39 -9.63
C PHE A 156 -0.51 -3.12 -8.99
N PRO A 157 -0.25 -4.08 -8.09
CA PRO A 157 -1.27 -4.96 -7.55
C PRO A 157 -2.46 -4.21 -6.95
N ALA A 158 -3.66 -4.59 -7.37
CA ALA A 158 -4.91 -4.03 -6.84
C ALA A 158 -5.30 -4.64 -5.48
N LEU A 159 -4.88 -5.87 -5.22
CA LEU A 159 -5.00 -6.54 -3.95
C LEU A 159 -3.63 -7.04 -3.54
N ARG A 160 -3.18 -6.71 -2.34
CA ARG A 160 -1.91 -7.15 -1.80
C ARG A 160 -2.02 -7.55 -0.34
N ALA A 161 -1.19 -8.49 0.09
CA ALA A 161 -1.11 -8.95 1.46
C ALA A 161 0.33 -9.35 1.79
N GLY A 162 0.67 -9.31 3.07
CA GLY A 162 2.01 -9.62 3.52
C GLY A 162 2.17 -9.51 5.03
N ILE A 163 3.41 -9.30 5.44
CA ILE A 163 3.81 -9.12 6.83
C ILE A 163 4.33 -7.71 7.07
N SER A 164 4.09 -7.21 8.28
CA SER A 164 4.60 -5.94 8.77
C SER A 164 5.42 -6.18 10.02
N PHE A 165 6.57 -5.54 10.09
CA PHE A 165 7.45 -5.56 11.27
C PHE A 165 7.59 -4.15 11.82
N LYS A 166 7.25 -3.98 13.11
CA LYS A 166 7.29 -2.71 13.87
C LYS A 166 8.55 -2.64 14.72
N PHE A 167 9.24 -1.50 14.71
CA PHE A 167 10.45 -1.21 15.52
C PHE A 167 10.19 -0.10 16.50
#